data_0f29afb1b9409c6cb755149be22a4584
#
_entry.id   0f29afb1b9409c6cb755149be22a4584
#
_cell.length_a   1.000
_cell.length_b   1.000
_cell.length_c   1.000
_cell.angle_alpha   90.00
_cell.angle_beta   90.00
_cell.angle_gamma   90.00
#
_symmetry.space_group_name_H-M   'P 1'
#
loop_
_entity.id
_entity.type
_entity.pdbx_description
1 polymer ?
#
loop_
_entity_poly.entity_id
_entity_poly.type
_entity_poly.pdbx_seq_one_letter_code
_entity_poly.pdbx_strand_id
1 'polypeptide(L)'
;MTETVAYIRNSLKDIYPPGEAQALVRLIMERVCGLSTHQLLLGKGKELSDTEKFKIKEIVEGLRLYKPIQYLLGIADFYGMEFKVTPDVLIPRPETAELVERIITDYQGQAPRILDIGTGSGCIAISLATVSYTHLRAHETRGNL
;
A
#
# COMPACT_ATOMS: atom_id res chain seq x y z
N MET A 1 14.18 4.45 -18.77
CA MET A 1 13.84 3.54 -17.64
C MET A 1 15.08 3.13 -16.84
N THR A 2 16.08 2.50 -17.44
CA THR A 2 17.31 2.07 -16.74
C THR A 2 18.00 3.23 -16.00
N GLU A 3 18.06 4.40 -16.61
CA GLU A 3 18.60 5.63 -16.00
C GLU A 3 17.80 6.09 -14.78
N THR A 4 16.46 6.01 -14.83
CA THR A 4 15.61 6.39 -13.72
C THR A 4 15.76 5.44 -12.52
N VAL A 5 15.84 4.13 -12.78
CA VAL A 5 16.11 3.12 -11.75
C VAL A 5 17.49 3.36 -11.12
N ALA A 6 18.50 3.65 -11.94
CA ALA A 6 19.84 4.00 -11.47
C ALA A 6 19.84 5.30 -10.66
N TYR A 7 19.10 6.31 -11.09
CA TYR A 7 18.94 7.57 -10.38
C TYR A 7 18.36 7.34 -8.98
N ILE A 8 17.22 6.64 -8.86
CA ILE A 8 16.58 6.37 -7.57
C ILE A 8 17.54 5.61 -6.65
N ARG A 9 18.15 4.53 -7.15
CA ARG A 9 19.09 3.70 -6.38
C ARG A 9 20.29 4.51 -5.88
N ASN A 10 20.92 5.29 -6.74
CA ASN A 10 22.08 6.10 -6.39
C ASN A 10 21.75 7.20 -5.40
N SER A 11 20.54 7.77 -5.49
CA SER A 11 20.08 8.82 -4.58
C SER A 11 19.79 8.31 -3.17
N LEU A 12 19.49 7.00 -3.02
CA LEU A 12 19.07 6.38 -1.76
C LEU A 12 20.13 5.49 -1.12
N LYS A 13 21.19 5.09 -1.84
CA LYS A 13 22.18 4.08 -1.42
C LYS A 13 22.93 4.42 -0.12
N ASP A 14 23.12 5.70 0.18
CA ASP A 14 23.86 6.18 1.35
C ASP A 14 22.92 6.47 2.54
N ILE A 15 21.59 6.31 2.35
CA ILE A 15 20.56 6.63 3.34
C ILE A 15 19.84 5.36 3.80
N TYR A 16 19.62 4.42 2.89
CA TYR A 16 18.87 3.18 3.13
C TYR A 16 19.75 1.95 2.91
N PRO A 17 19.56 0.87 3.69
CA PRO A 17 20.21 -0.41 3.41
C PRO A 17 19.92 -0.89 1.99
N PRO A 18 20.82 -1.63 1.33
CA PRO A 18 20.67 -2.03 -0.07
C PRO A 18 19.36 -2.76 -0.39
N GLY A 19 18.88 -3.62 0.52
CA GLY A 19 17.62 -4.34 0.37
C GLY A 19 16.40 -3.40 0.40
N GLU A 20 16.40 -2.44 1.31
CA GLU A 20 15.35 -1.44 1.45
C GLU A 20 15.36 -0.48 0.26
N ALA A 21 16.51 0.03 -0.14
CA ALA A 21 16.64 0.87 -1.33
C ALA A 21 16.10 0.17 -2.59
N GLN A 22 16.36 -1.14 -2.74
CA GLN A 22 15.83 -1.93 -3.86
C GLN A 22 14.30 -2.12 -3.77
N ALA A 23 13.75 -2.29 -2.57
CA ALA A 23 12.30 -2.37 -2.37
C ALA A 23 11.62 -1.03 -2.70
N LEU A 24 12.20 0.09 -2.27
CA LEU A 24 11.73 1.44 -2.60
C LEU A 24 11.75 1.70 -4.11
N VAL A 25 12.81 1.31 -4.82
CA VAL A 25 12.87 1.41 -6.30
C VAL A 25 11.69 0.68 -6.93
N ARG A 26 11.44 -0.58 -6.53
CA ARG A 26 10.33 -1.37 -7.08
C ARG A 26 8.99 -0.71 -6.81
N LEU A 27 8.74 -0.30 -5.57
CA LEU A 27 7.50 0.32 -5.17
C LEU A 27 7.23 1.64 -5.93
N ILE A 28 8.24 2.50 -6.07
CA ILE A 28 8.11 3.76 -6.82
C ILE A 28 7.78 3.47 -8.28
N MET A 29 8.50 2.56 -8.94
CA MET A 29 8.27 2.25 -10.35
C MET A 29 6.91 1.60 -10.59
N GLU A 30 6.46 0.75 -9.67
CA GLU A 30 5.13 0.13 -9.72
C GLU A 30 4.03 1.18 -9.55
N ARG A 31 4.09 1.99 -8.49
CA ARG A 31 3.03 2.93 -8.11
C ARG A 31 2.96 4.17 -8.99
N VAL A 32 4.10 4.68 -9.46
CA VAL A 32 4.14 5.90 -10.30
C VAL A 32 4.05 5.57 -11.78
N CYS A 33 4.70 4.50 -12.23
CA CYS A 33 4.81 4.17 -13.66
C CYS A 33 3.91 3.00 -14.09
N GLY A 34 3.26 2.30 -13.15
CA GLY A 34 2.44 1.11 -13.44
C GLY A 34 3.25 -0.09 -13.93
N LEU A 35 4.54 -0.16 -13.59
CA LEU A 35 5.45 -1.21 -14.08
C LEU A 35 5.55 -2.34 -13.07
N SER A 36 5.14 -3.54 -13.47
CA SER A 36 5.30 -4.73 -12.63
C SER A 36 6.78 -5.07 -12.41
N THR A 37 7.07 -5.79 -11.32
CA THR A 37 8.42 -6.29 -11.02
C THR A 37 9.01 -7.09 -12.20
N HIS A 38 8.19 -7.88 -12.90
CA HIS A 38 8.61 -8.65 -14.06
C HIS A 38 9.02 -7.74 -15.23
N GLN A 39 8.28 -6.66 -15.51
CA GLN A 39 8.62 -5.69 -16.54
C GLN A 39 9.93 -4.94 -16.23
N LEU A 40 10.15 -4.63 -14.95
CA LEU A 40 11.40 -4.02 -14.47
C LEU A 40 12.60 -4.94 -14.68
N LEU A 41 12.45 -6.23 -14.39
CA LEU A 41 13.51 -7.23 -14.57
C LEU A 41 13.85 -7.48 -16.05
N LEU A 42 12.85 -7.50 -16.92
CA LEU A 42 13.05 -7.69 -18.37
C LEU A 42 13.65 -6.47 -19.07
N GLY A 43 13.83 -5.36 -18.38
CA GLY A 43 14.31 -4.11 -18.98
C GLY A 43 13.37 -3.54 -20.07
N LYS A 44 12.19 -4.13 -20.25
CA LYS A 44 11.14 -3.67 -21.17
C LYS A 44 10.37 -2.54 -20.50
N GLY A 45 10.86 -1.31 -20.60
CA GLY A 45 10.19 -0.16 -20.06
C GLY A 45 9.69 0.78 -21.13
N LYS A 46 8.52 1.34 -20.90
CA LYS A 46 8.02 2.50 -21.64
C LYS A 46 8.92 3.70 -21.38
N GLU A 47 8.94 4.63 -22.28
CA GLU A 47 9.47 5.96 -22.01
C GLU A 47 8.60 6.66 -20.96
N LEU A 48 9.24 7.19 -19.92
CA LEU A 48 8.53 7.86 -18.83
C LEU A 48 8.13 9.27 -19.26
N SER A 49 6.89 9.64 -18.97
CA SER A 49 6.42 11.02 -19.16
C SER A 49 7.15 11.99 -18.22
N ASP A 50 7.13 13.25 -18.56
CA ASP A 50 7.74 14.28 -17.71
C ASP A 50 7.03 14.40 -16.35
N THR A 51 5.71 14.14 -16.31
CA THR A 51 4.93 14.06 -15.05
C THR A 51 5.41 12.92 -14.17
N GLU A 52 5.65 11.73 -14.72
CA GLU A 52 6.18 10.58 -13.97
C GLU A 52 7.60 10.86 -13.45
N LYS A 53 8.45 11.43 -14.28
CA LYS A 53 9.82 11.83 -13.87
C LYS A 53 9.80 12.85 -12.75
N PHE A 54 8.93 13.87 -12.85
CA PHE A 54 8.76 14.90 -11.81
C PHE A 54 8.29 14.26 -10.49
N LYS A 55 7.26 13.41 -10.54
CA LYS A 55 6.74 12.72 -9.36
C LYS A 55 7.79 11.83 -8.68
N ILE A 56 8.58 11.10 -9.47
CA ILE A 56 9.70 10.30 -8.96
C ILE A 56 10.71 11.19 -8.23
N LYS A 57 11.05 12.35 -8.79
CA LYS A 57 11.97 13.27 -8.16
C LYS A 57 11.45 13.78 -6.81
N GLU A 58 10.19 14.21 -6.74
CA GLU A 58 9.56 14.62 -5.47
C GLU A 58 9.61 13.52 -4.41
N ILE A 59 9.32 12.26 -4.80
CA ILE A 59 9.36 11.12 -3.89
C ILE A 59 10.78 10.88 -3.39
N VAL A 60 11.77 10.88 -4.28
CA VAL A 60 13.19 10.69 -3.91
C VAL A 60 13.67 11.78 -2.96
N GLU A 61 13.33 13.04 -3.22
CA GLU A 61 13.65 14.15 -2.32
C GLU A 61 13.00 13.98 -0.94
N GLY A 62 11.73 13.57 -0.90
CA GLY A 62 11.04 13.27 0.35
C GLY A 62 11.68 12.11 1.13
N LEU A 63 12.07 11.03 0.46
CA LEU A 63 12.76 9.89 1.07
C LEU A 63 14.13 10.30 1.63
N ARG A 64 14.85 11.18 0.95
CA ARG A 64 16.12 11.73 1.45
C ARG A 64 15.96 12.55 2.75
N LEU A 65 14.74 13.04 2.99
CA LEU A 65 14.36 13.71 4.23
C LEU A 65 13.70 12.74 5.24
N TYR A 66 13.83 11.43 5.05
CA TYR A 66 13.24 10.37 5.89
C TYR A 66 11.72 10.43 5.99
N LYS A 67 11.01 11.04 5.02
CA LYS A 67 9.56 10.99 4.98
C LYS A 67 9.09 9.58 4.62
N PRO A 68 8.08 9.01 5.31
CA PRO A 68 7.54 7.71 4.97
C PRO A 68 7.05 7.66 3.53
N ILE A 69 7.39 6.58 2.81
CA ILE A 69 7.02 6.40 1.40
C ILE A 69 5.49 6.43 1.21
N GLN A 70 4.72 5.93 2.18
CA GLN A 70 3.26 5.92 2.13
C GLN A 70 2.68 7.34 2.05
N TYR A 71 3.23 8.30 2.79
CA TYR A 71 2.81 9.70 2.71
C TYR A 71 3.21 10.35 1.38
N LEU A 72 4.35 9.96 0.81
CA LEU A 72 4.81 10.48 -0.49
C LEU A 72 3.97 9.94 -1.66
N LEU A 73 3.50 8.70 -1.53
CA LEU A 73 2.58 8.07 -2.48
C LEU A 73 1.12 8.45 -2.22
N GLY A 74 0.77 8.87 -0.99
CA GLY A 74 -0.59 9.16 -0.54
C GLY A 74 -1.43 7.91 -0.27
N ILE A 75 -0.83 6.73 -0.26
CA ILE A 75 -1.50 5.44 -0.07
C ILE A 75 -0.69 4.52 0.85
N ALA A 76 -1.40 3.65 1.55
CA ALA A 76 -0.84 2.55 2.33
C ALA A 76 -1.65 1.28 2.09
N ASP A 77 -0.94 0.16 1.92
CA ASP A 77 -1.57 -1.16 1.84
C ASP A 77 -1.87 -1.67 3.25
N PHE A 78 -3.08 -2.17 3.46
CA PHE A 78 -3.49 -2.79 4.71
C PHE A 78 -4.58 -3.84 4.46
N TYR A 79 -4.40 -5.03 4.98
CA TYR A 79 -5.34 -6.15 4.89
C TYR A 79 -5.85 -6.41 3.45
N GLY A 80 -4.92 -6.37 2.47
CA GLY A 80 -5.21 -6.57 1.05
C GLY A 80 -5.94 -5.43 0.34
N MET A 81 -6.10 -4.28 0.98
CA MET A 81 -6.74 -3.08 0.43
C MET A 81 -5.80 -1.88 0.47
N GLU A 82 -6.04 -0.91 -0.40
CA GLU A 82 -5.34 0.37 -0.40
C GLU A 82 -6.14 1.43 0.36
N PHE A 83 -5.48 2.13 1.27
CA PHE A 83 -6.04 3.23 2.04
C PHE A 83 -5.34 4.54 1.70
N LYS A 84 -6.10 5.61 1.53
CA LYS A 84 -5.55 6.97 1.42
C LYS A 84 -4.95 7.38 2.75
N VAL A 85 -3.73 7.88 2.72
CA VAL A 85 -3.03 8.40 3.90
C VAL A 85 -2.41 9.76 3.62
N THR A 86 -2.43 10.61 4.63
CA THR A 86 -1.77 11.91 4.65
C THR A 86 -0.96 12.03 5.94
N PRO A 87 -0.07 13.02 6.08
CA PRO A 87 0.63 13.25 7.34
C PRO A 87 -0.28 13.46 8.57
N ASP A 88 -1.57 13.72 8.36
CA ASP A 88 -2.54 13.94 9.43
C ASP A 88 -3.12 12.64 10.00
N VAL A 89 -2.88 11.50 9.36
CA VAL A 89 -3.35 10.19 9.82
C VAL A 89 -2.19 9.22 10.00
N LEU A 90 -2.30 8.36 11.01
CA LEU A 90 -1.32 7.30 11.23
C LEU A 90 -1.36 6.29 10.07
N ILE A 91 -0.18 5.95 9.54
CA ILE A 91 -0.04 4.87 8.57
C ILE A 91 -0.48 3.56 9.22
N PRO A 92 -1.40 2.80 8.62
CA PRO A 92 -1.81 1.50 9.14
C PRO A 92 -0.60 0.60 9.43
N ARG A 93 -0.58 -0.01 10.61
CA ARG A 93 0.52 -0.88 11.02
C ARG A 93 0.19 -2.35 10.72
N PRO A 94 1.18 -3.17 10.32
CA PRO A 94 0.97 -4.60 10.06
C PRO A 94 0.36 -5.34 11.26
N GLU A 95 0.76 -4.99 12.49
CA GLU A 95 0.28 -5.59 13.72
C GLU A 95 -1.23 -5.34 13.93
N THR A 96 -1.76 -4.24 13.40
CA THR A 96 -3.20 -3.96 13.44
C THR A 96 -4.01 -4.92 12.57
N ALA A 97 -3.40 -5.53 11.56
CA ALA A 97 -4.05 -6.56 10.74
C ALA A 97 -4.34 -7.84 11.54
N GLU A 98 -3.50 -8.17 12.52
CA GLU A 98 -3.75 -9.30 13.44
C GLU A 98 -5.00 -9.06 14.30
N LEU A 99 -5.24 -7.81 14.72
CA LEU A 99 -6.48 -7.44 15.43
C LEU A 99 -7.70 -7.65 14.53
N VAL A 100 -7.63 -7.22 13.27
CA VAL A 100 -8.73 -7.42 12.29
C VAL A 100 -9.01 -8.91 12.13
N GLU A 101 -7.99 -9.73 11.92
CA GLU A 101 -8.10 -11.19 11.76
C GLU A 101 -8.72 -11.84 13.01
N ARG A 102 -8.31 -11.39 14.19
CA ARG A 102 -8.84 -11.88 15.45
C ARG A 102 -10.32 -11.57 15.61
N ILE A 103 -10.75 -10.35 15.31
CA ILE A 103 -12.16 -9.96 15.36
C ILE A 103 -12.98 -10.81 14.38
N ILE A 104 -12.51 -11.00 13.14
CA ILE A 104 -13.19 -11.82 12.15
C ILE A 104 -13.38 -13.24 12.65
N THR A 105 -12.35 -13.83 13.26
CA THR A 105 -12.37 -15.19 13.78
C THR A 105 -13.36 -15.33 14.97
N ASP A 106 -13.29 -14.40 15.92
CA ASP A 106 -14.11 -14.46 17.14
C ASP A 106 -15.60 -14.25 16.86
N TYR A 107 -15.95 -13.52 15.79
CA TYR A 107 -17.33 -13.21 15.40
C TYR A 107 -17.76 -13.89 14.10
N GLN A 108 -17.08 -14.95 13.69
CA GLN A 108 -17.43 -15.71 12.49
C GLN A 108 -18.88 -16.18 12.49
N GLY A 109 -19.60 -15.93 11.40
CA GLY A 109 -21.02 -16.27 11.27
C GLY A 109 -21.98 -15.36 12.06
N GLN A 110 -21.49 -14.30 12.68
CA GLN A 110 -22.27 -13.27 13.38
C GLN A 110 -22.23 -11.96 12.60
N ALA A 111 -23.19 -11.06 12.87
CA ALA A 111 -23.23 -9.72 12.31
C ALA A 111 -23.13 -8.67 13.45
N PRO A 112 -21.99 -8.53 14.10
CA PRO A 112 -21.81 -7.62 15.21
C PRO A 112 -21.92 -6.16 14.75
N ARG A 113 -22.43 -5.31 15.61
CA ARG A 113 -22.32 -3.86 15.44
C ARG A 113 -20.99 -3.42 16.03
N ILE A 114 -20.15 -2.79 15.20
CA ILE A 114 -18.78 -2.38 15.57
C ILE A 114 -18.71 -0.87 15.61
N LEU A 115 -18.10 -0.33 16.66
CA LEU A 115 -17.76 1.08 16.81
C LEU A 115 -16.23 1.19 16.86
N ASP A 116 -15.66 1.91 15.90
CA ASP A 116 -14.22 2.20 15.82
C ASP A 116 -13.99 3.66 16.28
N ILE A 117 -13.35 3.84 17.44
CA ILE A 117 -13.05 5.15 18.03
C ILE A 117 -11.61 5.51 17.72
N GLY A 118 -11.39 6.69 17.12
CA GLY A 118 -10.05 7.09 16.66
C GLY A 118 -9.66 6.40 15.36
N THR A 119 -10.61 6.23 14.48
CA THR A 119 -10.55 5.40 13.26
C THR A 119 -9.37 5.72 12.30
N GLY A 120 -8.76 6.91 12.39
CA GLY A 120 -7.62 7.32 11.53
C GLY A 120 -7.95 7.22 10.04
N SER A 121 -7.25 6.33 9.31
CA SER A 121 -7.52 6.06 7.89
C SER A 121 -8.79 5.23 7.64
N GLY A 122 -9.46 4.75 8.69
CA GLY A 122 -10.59 3.84 8.58
C GLY A 122 -10.19 2.38 8.35
N CYS A 123 -8.92 2.04 8.43
CA CYS A 123 -8.41 0.73 8.01
C CYS A 123 -9.04 -0.44 8.77
N ILE A 124 -9.32 -0.32 10.07
CA ILE A 124 -9.98 -1.38 10.86
C ILE A 124 -11.44 -1.51 10.44
N ALA A 125 -12.21 -0.42 10.52
CA ALA A 125 -13.64 -0.43 10.24
C ALA A 125 -13.96 -0.89 8.82
N ILE A 126 -13.22 -0.39 7.82
CA ILE A 126 -13.42 -0.73 6.41
C ILE A 126 -13.04 -2.20 6.15
N SER A 127 -11.93 -2.68 6.71
CA SER A 127 -11.52 -4.07 6.57
C SER A 127 -12.56 -5.04 7.13
N LEU A 128 -13.06 -4.76 8.35
CA LEU A 128 -14.11 -5.55 8.99
C LEU A 128 -15.42 -5.53 8.20
N ALA A 129 -15.83 -4.37 7.70
CA ALA A 129 -17.05 -4.25 6.87
C ALA A 129 -16.92 -5.01 5.57
N THR A 130 -15.77 -4.95 4.89
CA THR A 130 -15.53 -5.61 3.61
C THR A 130 -15.57 -7.14 3.74
N VAL A 131 -14.92 -7.69 4.77
CA VAL A 131 -14.90 -9.13 5.01
C VAL A 131 -16.27 -9.64 5.42
N SER A 132 -16.96 -8.92 6.32
CA SER A 132 -18.33 -9.30 6.74
C SER A 132 -19.30 -9.32 5.55
N TYR A 133 -19.20 -8.35 4.64
CA TYR A 133 -20.04 -8.29 3.45
C TYR A 133 -19.77 -9.44 2.46
N THR A 134 -18.51 -9.82 2.27
CA THR A 134 -18.15 -10.96 1.40
C THR A 134 -18.60 -12.29 1.98
N HIS A 135 -18.53 -12.47 3.29
CA HIS A 135 -19.05 -13.67 3.94
C HIS A 135 -20.58 -13.76 3.88
N LEU A 136 -21.31 -12.67 4.05
CA LEU A 136 -22.78 -12.64 3.91
C LEU A 136 -23.22 -13.00 2.48
N ARG A 137 -22.54 -12.49 1.45
CA ARG A 137 -22.86 -12.87 0.06
C ARG A 137 -22.53 -14.33 -0.27
N ALA A 138 -21.48 -14.89 0.30
CA ALA A 138 -21.15 -16.30 0.09
C ALA A 138 -22.22 -17.24 0.69
N HIS A 139 -22.91 -16.83 1.75
CA HIS A 139 -24.04 -17.57 2.33
C HIS A 139 -25.33 -17.47 1.48
N GLU A 140 -25.58 -16.33 0.85
CA GLU A 140 -26.79 -16.15 0.01
C GLU A 140 -26.73 -16.93 -1.31
N THR A 141 -25.55 -17.16 -1.87
CA THR A 141 -25.41 -17.95 -3.12
C THR A 141 -25.56 -19.46 -2.93
N ARG A 142 -25.63 -19.96 -1.71
CA ARG A 142 -25.90 -21.40 -1.41
C ARG A 142 -27.36 -21.71 -1.15
N GLY A 143 -28.26 -20.74 -1.17
CA GLY A 143 -29.68 -20.90 -0.83
C GLY A 143 -30.65 -21.00 -1.99
N ASN A 144 -30.21 -20.99 -3.27
CA ASN A 144 -31.07 -21.10 -4.44
C ASN A 144 -30.50 -22.08 -5.47
N LEU A 145 -30.62 -23.34 -5.19
CA LEU A 145 -30.69 -24.45 -6.16
C LEU A 145 -31.72 -25.49 -5.69
#